data_513194257baaf4755ad1354106558850
#
_entry.id   513194257baaf4755ad1354106558850
#
_cell.length_a   1.000
_cell.length_b   1.000
_cell.length_c   1.000
_cell.angle_alpha   90.00
_cell.angle_beta   90.00
_cell.angle_gamma   90.00
#
_symmetry.space_group_name_H-M   'P 1'
#
loop_
_entity.id
_entity.type
_entity.pdbx_description
1 polymer ?
#
loop_
_entity_poly.entity_id
_entity_poly.type
_entity_poly.pdbx_seq_one_letter_code
_entity_poly.pdbx_strand_id
1 'polypeptide(L)'
;MTQQRPRSERGQLAVAGESYGKSLLGAPLLYFPAAARGPDTGLIIAGTHGDENAAIVTLSCALRSLSPAALRHHVVLAVNPDGCQLGLRANANGVDLNRNFPSANWRSGDTVYRWNSAAPTREVKLSTGGRPGSEPETQALCHLIHRLKPAWVVSFHEPLACIEDPASSHLGVWLSHKFALPLVSSVGYETPGSFGSWCADLSLPSITAELPAISADAASEQYLEAMIELLTYPLVSRP
;
A
#
# COMPACT_ATOMS: atom_id res chain seq x y z
N MET A 1 2.35 -13.92 -21.37
CA MET A 1 2.81 -12.54 -21.08
C MET A 1 1.62 -11.63 -21.23
N THR A 2 1.36 -10.79 -20.23
CA THR A 2 0.31 -9.77 -20.32
C THR A 2 0.70 -8.73 -21.38
N GLN A 3 -0.21 -8.46 -22.34
CA GLN A 3 0.06 -7.47 -23.37
C GLN A 3 0.07 -6.08 -22.73
N GLN A 4 1.23 -5.48 -22.66
CA GLN A 4 1.40 -4.12 -22.15
C GLN A 4 1.03 -3.10 -23.22
N ARG A 5 0.54 -1.93 -22.82
CA ARG A 5 0.29 -0.79 -23.71
C ARG A 5 1.60 -0.29 -24.33
N PRO A 6 1.57 0.26 -25.57
CA PRO A 6 2.72 0.90 -26.16
C PRO A 6 3.33 1.96 -25.23
N ARG A 7 4.66 2.08 -25.20
CA ARG A 7 5.33 3.06 -24.32
C ARG A 7 4.88 4.50 -24.57
N SER A 8 4.63 4.85 -25.83
CA SER A 8 4.12 6.17 -26.23
C SER A 8 2.77 6.55 -25.62
N GLU A 9 1.99 5.56 -25.15
CA GLU A 9 0.67 5.77 -24.54
C GLU A 9 0.69 5.78 -23.01
N ARG A 10 1.84 5.51 -22.38
CA ARG A 10 1.97 5.40 -20.92
C ARG A 10 2.12 6.74 -20.21
N GLY A 11 1.96 7.87 -20.91
CA GLY A 11 1.95 9.21 -20.32
C GLY A 11 0.71 9.50 -19.45
N GLN A 12 -0.32 8.63 -19.53
CA GLN A 12 -1.58 8.79 -18.80
C GLN A 12 -2.15 7.44 -18.36
N LEU A 13 -2.97 7.48 -17.32
CA LEU A 13 -3.73 6.31 -16.86
C LEU A 13 -4.83 5.97 -17.87
N ALA A 14 -4.95 4.69 -18.24
CA ALA A 14 -6.04 4.19 -19.08
C ALA A 14 -7.27 3.77 -18.25
N VAL A 15 -7.07 3.47 -16.97
CA VAL A 15 -8.13 3.14 -16.01
C VAL A 15 -8.58 4.43 -15.34
N ALA A 16 -9.90 4.68 -15.31
CA ALA A 16 -10.46 5.82 -14.58
C ALA A 16 -10.43 5.53 -13.07
N GLY A 17 -9.96 6.51 -12.30
CA GLY A 17 -10.03 6.45 -10.84
C GLY A 17 -11.42 6.85 -10.33
N GLU A 18 -11.87 6.18 -9.28
CA GLU A 18 -13.09 6.51 -8.54
C GLU A 18 -12.71 7.08 -7.17
N SER A 19 -13.41 8.14 -6.75
CA SER A 19 -13.18 8.70 -5.41
C SER A 19 -13.86 7.85 -4.35
N TYR A 20 -13.14 7.55 -3.26
CA TYR A 20 -13.69 6.88 -2.08
C TYR A 20 -13.73 7.78 -0.83
N GLY A 21 -13.28 9.03 -0.95
CA GLY A 21 -13.27 10.02 0.12
C GLY A 21 -12.46 11.25 -0.23
N LYS A 22 -12.18 12.04 0.80
CA LYS A 22 -11.28 13.19 0.72
C LYS A 22 -10.27 13.13 1.86
N SER A 23 -9.04 13.57 1.59
CA SER A 23 -8.01 13.78 2.60
C SER A 23 -8.35 14.98 3.50
N LEU A 24 -7.55 15.19 4.53
CA LEU A 24 -7.71 16.32 5.45
C LEU A 24 -7.69 17.68 4.73
N LEU A 25 -6.80 17.88 3.76
CA LEU A 25 -6.70 19.11 2.96
C LEU A 25 -7.66 19.11 1.76
N GLY A 26 -8.52 18.10 1.62
CA GLY A 26 -9.57 18.04 0.61
C GLY A 26 -9.16 17.39 -0.71
N ALA A 27 -7.97 16.82 -0.82
CA ALA A 27 -7.57 16.05 -2.00
C ALA A 27 -8.47 14.81 -2.18
N PRO A 28 -8.88 14.44 -3.40
CA PRO A 28 -9.67 13.24 -3.62
C PRO A 28 -8.84 11.99 -3.30
N LEU A 29 -9.39 11.10 -2.50
CA LEU A 29 -8.86 9.77 -2.28
C LEU A 29 -9.34 8.87 -3.43
N LEU A 30 -8.42 8.41 -4.28
CA LEU A 30 -8.75 7.69 -5.50
C LEU A 30 -8.36 6.22 -5.39
N TYR A 31 -9.25 5.34 -5.87
CA TYR A 31 -8.88 3.97 -6.19
C TYR A 31 -9.18 3.67 -7.66
N PHE A 32 -8.46 2.71 -8.23
CA PHE A 32 -8.61 2.25 -9.60
C PHE A 32 -9.25 0.86 -9.54
N PRO A 33 -10.49 0.71 -10.02
CA PRO A 33 -11.22 -0.55 -9.91
C PRO A 33 -10.64 -1.62 -10.82
N ALA A 34 -10.66 -2.88 -10.35
CA ALA A 34 -10.41 -4.04 -11.19
C ALA A 34 -11.42 -4.10 -12.35
N ALA A 35 -11.00 -4.61 -13.50
CA ALA A 35 -11.84 -4.75 -14.69
C ALA A 35 -13.09 -5.63 -14.46
N ALA A 36 -12.93 -6.65 -13.61
CA ALA A 36 -14.02 -7.52 -13.18
C ALA A 36 -13.79 -7.88 -11.70
N ARG A 37 -14.87 -8.02 -10.95
CA ARG A 37 -14.81 -8.49 -9.56
C ARG A 37 -15.02 -10.00 -9.52
N GLY A 38 -14.18 -10.68 -8.76
CA GLY A 38 -14.27 -12.11 -8.52
C GLY A 38 -13.94 -12.42 -7.06
N PRO A 39 -14.14 -13.70 -6.64
CA PRO A 39 -13.91 -14.11 -5.24
C PRO A 39 -12.47 -13.94 -4.77
N ASP A 40 -11.52 -13.81 -5.70
CA ASP A 40 -10.09 -13.67 -5.41
C ASP A 40 -9.55 -12.27 -5.76
N THR A 41 -10.44 -11.30 -6.05
CA THR A 41 -10.01 -9.92 -6.33
C THR A 41 -9.40 -9.30 -5.10
N GLY A 42 -8.12 -8.92 -5.18
CA GLY A 42 -7.39 -8.26 -4.10
C GLY A 42 -7.40 -6.74 -4.21
N LEU A 43 -6.78 -6.11 -3.21
CA LEU A 43 -6.52 -4.67 -3.17
C LEU A 43 -5.02 -4.43 -2.97
N ILE A 44 -4.43 -3.57 -3.79
CA ILE A 44 -3.02 -3.19 -3.71
C ILE A 44 -2.97 -1.71 -3.35
N ILE A 45 -2.29 -1.37 -2.27
CA ILE A 45 -2.21 0.00 -1.77
C ILE A 45 -0.75 0.44 -1.60
N ALA A 46 -0.50 1.74 -1.80
CA ALA A 46 0.77 2.40 -1.52
C ALA A 46 0.52 3.78 -0.90
N GLY A 47 1.59 4.42 -0.43
CA GLY A 47 1.54 5.80 0.04
C GLY A 47 0.70 6.01 1.30
N THR A 48 0.70 5.05 2.23
CA THR A 48 0.20 5.24 3.60
C THR A 48 1.09 6.26 4.33
N HIS A 49 2.39 6.20 4.09
CA HIS A 49 3.34 7.22 4.46
C HIS A 49 3.72 8.05 3.23
N GLY A 50 3.67 9.36 3.33
CA GLY A 50 3.82 10.22 2.16
C GLY A 50 5.27 10.39 1.70
N ASP A 51 6.25 10.04 2.52
CA ASP A 51 7.68 10.05 2.18
C ASP A 51 8.17 8.74 1.53
N GLU A 52 7.32 7.71 1.41
CA GLU A 52 7.63 6.41 0.81
C GLU A 52 7.21 6.38 -0.68
N ASN A 53 7.98 7.07 -1.53
CA ASN A 53 7.56 7.39 -2.90
C ASN A 53 7.91 6.31 -3.94
N ALA A 54 8.85 5.42 -3.67
CA ALA A 54 9.33 4.44 -4.65
C ALA A 54 8.19 3.49 -5.07
N ALA A 55 7.39 3.01 -4.11
CA ALA A 55 6.25 2.15 -4.39
C ALA A 55 5.14 2.89 -5.17
N ILE A 56 4.83 4.15 -4.82
CA ILE A 56 3.80 4.96 -5.49
C ILE A 56 4.12 5.12 -6.98
N VAL A 57 5.36 5.52 -7.28
CA VAL A 57 5.80 5.77 -8.66
C VAL A 57 5.83 4.47 -9.47
N THR A 58 6.38 3.40 -8.90
CA THR A 58 6.45 2.10 -9.58
C THR A 58 5.06 1.52 -9.85
N LEU A 59 4.15 1.59 -8.87
CA LEU A 59 2.77 1.14 -9.01
C LEU A 59 2.00 1.97 -10.05
N SER A 60 2.24 3.29 -10.09
CA SER A 60 1.69 4.16 -11.13
C SER A 60 2.22 3.80 -12.52
N CYS A 61 3.52 3.54 -12.66
CA CYS A 61 4.12 3.08 -13.91
C CYS A 61 3.52 1.74 -14.38
N ALA A 62 3.32 0.80 -13.47
CA ALA A 62 2.70 -0.48 -13.75
C ALA A 62 1.24 -0.31 -14.21
N LEU A 63 0.45 0.49 -13.49
CA LEU A 63 -0.94 0.75 -13.84
C LEU A 63 -1.08 1.43 -15.21
N ARG A 64 -0.20 2.38 -15.55
CA ARG A 64 -0.16 3.03 -16.87
C ARG A 64 0.27 2.09 -17.99
N SER A 65 0.95 1.00 -17.66
CA SER A 65 1.39 -0.01 -18.62
C SER A 65 0.29 -0.99 -19.02
N LEU A 66 -0.84 -1.02 -18.30
CA LEU A 66 -1.93 -1.96 -18.54
C LEU A 66 -3.10 -1.33 -19.28
N SER A 67 -3.77 -2.12 -20.10
CA SER A 67 -5.11 -1.79 -20.57
C SER A 67 -6.12 -1.97 -19.43
N PRO A 68 -7.26 -1.25 -19.43
CA PRO A 68 -8.28 -1.40 -18.40
C PRO A 68 -8.71 -2.86 -18.19
N ALA A 69 -8.86 -3.62 -19.29
CA ALA A 69 -9.30 -5.01 -19.26
C ALA A 69 -8.28 -5.97 -18.60
N ALA A 70 -7.01 -5.57 -18.52
CA ALA A 70 -5.95 -6.39 -17.91
C ALA A 70 -5.83 -6.22 -16.40
N LEU A 71 -6.40 -5.16 -15.82
CA LEU A 71 -6.33 -4.90 -14.39
C LEU A 71 -7.23 -5.86 -13.61
N ARG A 72 -6.64 -6.77 -12.85
CA ARG A 72 -7.37 -7.82 -12.10
C ARG A 72 -7.68 -7.46 -10.66
N HIS A 73 -6.95 -6.52 -10.08
CA HIS A 73 -7.08 -6.14 -8.68
C HIS A 73 -7.32 -4.65 -8.53
N HIS A 74 -7.96 -4.24 -7.44
CA HIS A 74 -8.13 -2.83 -7.12
C HIS A 74 -6.81 -2.21 -6.70
N VAL A 75 -6.61 -0.92 -7.00
CA VAL A 75 -5.37 -0.21 -6.70
C VAL A 75 -5.68 1.11 -6.02
N VAL A 76 -4.94 1.44 -4.94
CA VAL A 76 -4.85 2.79 -4.35
C VAL A 76 -3.39 3.22 -4.46
N LEU A 77 -3.12 4.27 -5.24
CA LEU A 77 -1.75 4.76 -5.45
C LEU A 77 -1.22 5.54 -4.23
N ALA A 78 -2.09 6.30 -3.56
CA ALA A 78 -1.73 7.10 -2.41
C ALA A 78 -2.87 7.12 -1.39
N VAL A 79 -2.68 6.42 -0.27
CA VAL A 79 -3.61 6.48 0.87
C VAL A 79 -3.58 7.85 1.53
N ASN A 80 -2.40 8.49 1.57
CA ASN A 80 -2.11 9.77 2.19
C ASN A 80 -1.63 10.79 1.14
N PRO A 81 -2.51 11.30 0.26
CA PRO A 81 -2.10 12.23 -0.79
C PRO A 81 -1.54 13.55 -0.24
N ASP A 82 -2.02 14.03 0.91
CA ASP A 82 -1.50 15.24 1.55
C ASP A 82 -0.06 15.04 2.00
N GLY A 83 0.24 13.93 2.68
CA GLY A 83 1.59 13.58 3.07
C GLY A 83 2.51 13.42 1.86
N CYS A 84 2.05 12.78 0.79
CA CYS A 84 2.82 12.64 -0.44
C CYS A 84 3.15 13.99 -1.08
N GLN A 85 2.20 14.93 -1.10
CA GLN A 85 2.41 16.28 -1.63
C GLN A 85 3.37 17.10 -0.75
N LEU A 86 3.31 16.92 0.56
CA LEU A 86 4.12 17.66 1.52
C LEU A 86 5.48 17.01 1.80
N GLY A 87 5.72 15.79 1.31
CA GLY A 87 6.92 15.01 1.61
C GLY A 87 7.00 14.57 3.08
N LEU A 88 5.86 14.33 3.72
CA LEU A 88 5.75 13.95 5.13
C LEU A 88 5.37 12.48 5.24
N ARG A 89 5.95 11.79 6.24
CA ARG A 89 5.49 10.45 6.61
C ARG A 89 4.04 10.48 7.10
N ALA A 90 3.71 11.45 7.97
CA ALA A 90 2.38 11.66 8.52
C ALA A 90 1.38 12.22 7.51
N ASN A 91 0.09 12.21 7.86
CA ASN A 91 -0.89 13.05 7.17
C ASN A 91 -0.74 14.53 7.58
N ALA A 92 -1.58 15.42 7.06
CA ALA A 92 -1.51 16.85 7.34
C ALA A 92 -1.79 17.22 8.82
N ASN A 93 -2.35 16.31 9.63
CA ASN A 93 -2.51 16.47 11.09
C ASN A 93 -1.28 16.02 11.89
N GLY A 94 -0.21 15.56 11.25
CA GLY A 94 0.95 14.98 11.94
C GLY A 94 0.67 13.59 12.53
N VAL A 95 -0.31 12.87 12.00
CA VAL A 95 -0.68 11.53 12.44
C VAL A 95 -0.04 10.49 11.53
N ASP A 96 0.65 9.50 12.11
CA ASP A 96 1.08 8.28 11.41
C ASP A 96 -0.16 7.44 11.11
N LEU A 97 -0.61 7.45 9.86
CA LEU A 97 -1.81 6.69 9.46
C LEU A 97 -1.66 5.19 9.73
N ASN A 98 -0.43 4.65 9.64
CA ASN A 98 -0.15 3.25 9.96
C ASN A 98 -0.03 2.98 11.47
N ARG A 99 -0.53 3.91 12.29
CA ARG A 99 -0.76 3.79 13.74
C ARG A 99 -2.15 4.29 14.14
N ASN A 100 -3.01 4.58 13.16
CA ASN A 100 -4.34 5.18 13.39
C ASN A 100 -5.50 4.23 13.06
N PHE A 101 -5.25 3.03 12.55
CA PHE A 101 -6.33 2.08 12.25
C PHE A 101 -7.04 1.59 13.52
N PRO A 102 -8.37 1.34 13.45
CA PRO A 102 -9.17 0.94 14.61
C PRO A 102 -8.98 -0.55 14.94
N SER A 103 -7.74 -0.96 15.16
CA SER A 103 -7.39 -2.31 15.59
C SER A 103 -7.51 -2.47 17.10
N ALA A 104 -7.74 -3.69 17.56
CA ALA A 104 -7.87 -4.01 18.98
C ALA A 104 -6.63 -3.64 19.81
N ASN A 105 -5.47 -3.61 19.17
CA ASN A 105 -4.20 -3.26 19.82
C ASN A 105 -3.83 -1.76 19.69
N TRP A 106 -4.71 -0.91 19.15
CA TRP A 106 -4.41 0.52 19.04
C TRP A 106 -4.07 1.14 20.41
N ARG A 107 -3.11 2.05 20.44
CA ARG A 107 -2.70 2.78 21.64
C ARG A 107 -2.59 4.26 21.33
N SER A 108 -3.09 5.10 22.22
CA SER A 108 -2.89 6.56 22.13
C SER A 108 -1.45 6.93 22.47
N GLY A 109 -0.95 8.02 21.89
CA GLY A 109 0.37 8.55 22.17
C GLY A 109 1.13 8.91 20.90
N ASP A 110 2.45 8.75 21.00
CA ASP A 110 3.36 9.03 19.90
C ASP A 110 4.01 7.74 19.39
N THR A 111 4.28 7.70 18.10
CA THR A 111 5.22 6.78 17.48
C THR A 111 6.49 7.52 17.11
N VAL A 112 7.61 6.80 17.02
CA VAL A 112 8.91 7.40 16.72
C VAL A 112 9.52 6.74 15.51
N TYR A 113 9.95 7.54 14.54
CA TYR A 113 10.63 7.05 13.35
C TYR A 113 11.96 7.78 13.10
N ARG A 114 12.74 7.28 12.13
CA ARG A 114 13.97 7.95 11.71
C ARG A 114 13.63 9.09 10.76
N TRP A 115 14.39 10.20 10.84
CA TRP A 115 14.26 11.30 9.88
C TRP A 115 14.44 10.84 8.43
N ASN A 116 15.37 9.95 8.22
CA ASN A 116 15.61 9.24 6.95
C ASN A 116 16.30 7.90 7.26
N SER A 117 16.49 7.06 6.26
CA SER A 117 17.09 5.73 6.41
C SER A 117 18.53 5.76 6.95
N ALA A 118 19.26 6.85 6.73
CA ALA A 118 20.65 7.02 7.22
C ALA A 118 20.73 7.60 8.63
N ALA A 119 19.63 8.10 9.21
CA ALA A 119 19.64 8.65 10.56
C ALA A 119 20.01 7.57 11.60
N PRO A 120 20.91 7.85 12.56
CA PRO A 120 21.38 6.85 13.52
C PRO A 120 20.29 6.41 14.51
N THR A 121 19.38 7.31 14.84
CA THR A 121 18.34 7.10 15.86
C THR A 121 16.94 7.37 15.33
N ARG A 122 15.93 6.88 16.07
CA ARG A 122 14.53 7.21 15.86
C ARG A 122 14.17 8.37 16.79
N GLU A 123 14.02 9.56 16.24
CA GLU A 123 13.81 10.79 17.04
C GLU A 123 12.57 11.58 16.64
N VAL A 124 12.09 11.38 15.42
CA VAL A 124 10.92 12.14 14.94
C VAL A 124 9.66 11.52 15.49
N LYS A 125 8.89 12.31 16.23
CA LYS A 125 7.64 11.89 16.85
C LYS A 125 6.47 12.23 15.95
N LEU A 126 5.54 11.26 15.81
CA LEU A 126 4.26 11.43 15.16
C LEU A 126 3.16 10.96 16.09
N SER A 127 2.00 11.61 16.01
CA SER A 127 0.83 11.20 16.78
C SER A 127 0.22 9.90 16.23
N THR A 128 -0.38 9.10 17.09
CA THR A 128 -1.25 7.98 16.69
C THR A 128 -2.70 8.40 16.47
N GLY A 129 -2.99 9.70 16.59
CA GLY A 129 -4.34 10.28 16.50
C GLY A 129 -5.06 10.37 17.85
N GLY A 130 -6.11 11.19 17.90
CA GLY A 130 -6.90 11.41 19.12
C GLY A 130 -7.76 10.21 19.54
N ARG A 131 -8.03 9.30 18.61
CA ARG A 131 -8.76 8.03 18.81
C ARG A 131 -8.44 7.09 17.65
N PRO A 132 -8.72 5.77 17.78
CA PRO A 132 -8.57 4.87 16.64
C PRO A 132 -9.46 5.31 15.48
N GLY A 133 -8.89 5.36 14.28
CA GLY A 133 -9.60 5.82 13.08
C GLY A 133 -10.02 7.29 13.15
N SER A 134 -9.24 8.17 13.78
CA SER A 134 -9.57 9.61 13.84
C SER A 134 -9.42 10.30 12.49
N GLU A 135 -8.51 9.83 11.64
CA GLU A 135 -8.14 10.53 10.42
C GLU A 135 -9.08 10.21 9.25
N PRO A 136 -9.42 11.19 8.40
CA PRO A 136 -10.34 10.98 7.29
C PRO A 136 -9.82 9.96 6.28
N GLU A 137 -8.50 9.92 6.02
CA GLU A 137 -7.86 8.96 5.14
C GLU A 137 -8.04 7.53 5.67
N THR A 138 -7.81 7.31 6.97
CA THR A 138 -8.00 6.02 7.63
C THR A 138 -9.46 5.57 7.56
N GLN A 139 -10.40 6.46 7.88
CA GLN A 139 -11.84 6.16 7.82
C GLN A 139 -12.28 5.80 6.40
N ALA A 140 -11.84 6.58 5.42
CA ALA A 140 -12.19 6.36 4.02
C ALA A 140 -11.65 5.01 3.52
N LEU A 141 -10.40 4.65 3.85
CA LEU A 141 -9.83 3.36 3.46
C LEU A 141 -10.55 2.19 4.14
N CYS A 142 -10.89 2.31 5.42
CA CYS A 142 -11.69 1.29 6.11
C CYS A 142 -13.05 1.09 5.42
N HIS A 143 -13.76 2.18 5.09
CA HIS A 143 -15.02 2.10 4.35
C HIS A 143 -14.86 1.50 2.96
N LEU A 144 -13.78 1.84 2.24
CA LEU A 144 -13.47 1.26 0.93
C LEU A 144 -13.31 -0.26 1.04
N ILE A 145 -12.54 -0.74 2.00
CA ILE A 145 -12.31 -2.18 2.22
C ILE A 145 -13.60 -2.91 2.57
N HIS A 146 -14.42 -2.36 3.45
CA HIS A 146 -15.73 -2.94 3.77
C HIS A 146 -16.66 -3.00 2.56
N ARG A 147 -16.60 -2.01 1.64
CA ARG A 147 -17.39 -1.98 0.40
C ARG A 147 -16.88 -2.95 -0.65
N LEU A 148 -15.55 -3.01 -0.84
CA LEU A 148 -14.94 -3.84 -1.86
C LEU A 148 -14.85 -5.31 -1.45
N LYS A 149 -14.66 -5.59 -0.17
CA LYS A 149 -14.44 -6.93 0.41
C LYS A 149 -13.33 -7.68 -0.35
N PRO A 150 -12.12 -7.11 -0.46
CA PRO A 150 -11.04 -7.76 -1.18
C PRO A 150 -10.71 -9.11 -0.52
N ALA A 151 -10.30 -10.09 -1.34
CA ALA A 151 -9.89 -11.40 -0.84
C ALA A 151 -8.57 -11.35 -0.06
N TRP A 152 -7.74 -10.37 -0.35
CA TRP A 152 -6.44 -10.10 0.26
C TRP A 152 -6.02 -8.65 -0.01
N VAL A 153 -5.05 -8.15 0.77
CA VAL A 153 -4.44 -6.84 0.55
C VAL A 153 -2.93 -6.96 0.51
N VAL A 154 -2.29 -6.24 -0.41
CA VAL A 154 -0.84 -5.97 -0.38
C VAL A 154 -0.64 -4.48 -0.14
N SER A 155 0.05 -4.14 0.95
CA SER A 155 0.41 -2.77 1.31
C SER A 155 1.90 -2.55 1.07
N PHE A 156 2.23 -1.60 0.19
CA PHE A 156 3.61 -1.25 -0.11
C PHE A 156 4.11 -0.16 0.82
N HIS A 157 5.30 -0.38 1.36
CA HIS A 157 6.04 0.50 2.27
C HIS A 157 7.53 0.55 1.92
N GLU A 158 8.29 1.33 2.64
CA GLU A 158 9.75 1.47 2.65
C GLU A 158 10.23 1.71 4.09
N PRO A 159 11.47 1.40 4.50
CA PRO A 159 12.62 0.96 3.67
C PRO A 159 13.15 -0.44 4.04
N LEU A 160 12.37 -1.34 4.64
CA LEU A 160 12.89 -2.55 5.34
C LEU A 160 13.36 -3.67 4.41
N ALA A 161 13.12 -3.59 3.10
CA ALA A 161 13.55 -4.54 2.08
C ALA A 161 13.12 -5.99 2.39
N CYS A 162 11.82 -6.21 2.68
CA CYS A 162 11.28 -7.55 2.95
C CYS A 162 9.81 -7.66 2.53
N ILE A 163 9.33 -8.88 2.46
CA ILE A 163 7.89 -9.21 2.35
C ILE A 163 7.47 -9.77 3.71
N GLU A 164 6.67 -9.01 4.45
CA GLU A 164 6.10 -9.48 5.71
C GLU A 164 4.76 -10.16 5.44
N ASP A 165 4.72 -11.46 5.66
CA ASP A 165 3.53 -12.28 5.57
C ASP A 165 3.53 -13.30 6.72
N PRO A 166 2.80 -13.04 7.82
CA PRO A 166 2.73 -13.94 8.96
C PRO A 166 2.22 -15.34 8.61
N ALA A 167 1.40 -15.45 7.56
CA ALA A 167 0.83 -16.72 7.11
C ALA A 167 1.75 -17.49 6.15
N SER A 168 2.81 -16.87 5.64
CA SER A 168 3.66 -17.42 4.58
C SER A 168 2.83 -17.96 3.40
N SER A 169 1.85 -17.18 2.98
CA SER A 169 0.88 -17.55 1.96
C SER A 169 1.54 -17.77 0.59
N HIS A 170 0.81 -18.41 -0.32
CA HIS A 170 1.27 -18.54 -1.71
C HIS A 170 1.58 -17.19 -2.35
N LEU A 171 0.78 -16.15 -2.06
CA LEU A 171 1.02 -14.80 -2.56
C LEU A 171 2.29 -14.19 -1.95
N GLY A 172 2.52 -14.35 -0.64
CA GLY A 172 3.73 -13.88 0.03
C GLY A 172 4.99 -14.53 -0.52
N VAL A 173 4.97 -15.84 -0.73
CA VAL A 173 6.09 -16.59 -1.36
C VAL A 173 6.32 -16.08 -2.79
N TRP A 174 5.24 -15.88 -3.56
CA TRP A 174 5.34 -15.37 -4.93
C TRP A 174 5.92 -13.94 -4.95
N LEU A 175 5.46 -13.05 -4.07
CA LEU A 175 6.00 -11.69 -3.93
C LEU A 175 7.49 -11.71 -3.58
N SER A 176 7.88 -12.50 -2.57
CA SER A 176 9.28 -12.65 -2.19
C SER A 176 10.17 -13.04 -3.37
N HIS A 177 9.71 -13.98 -4.18
CA HIS A 177 10.44 -14.44 -5.35
C HIS A 177 10.52 -13.38 -6.45
N LYS A 178 9.38 -12.71 -6.75
CA LYS A 178 9.28 -11.73 -7.84
C LYS A 178 10.00 -10.42 -7.56
N PHE A 179 9.95 -9.99 -6.31
CA PHE A 179 10.65 -8.78 -5.88
C PHE A 179 12.07 -9.05 -5.40
N ALA A 180 12.50 -10.32 -5.34
CA ALA A 180 13.80 -10.74 -4.80
C ALA A 180 14.05 -10.17 -3.38
N LEU A 181 13.02 -10.18 -2.54
CA LEU A 181 13.04 -9.70 -1.17
C LEU A 181 12.79 -10.89 -0.20
N PRO A 182 13.45 -10.94 0.97
CA PRO A 182 13.23 -12.00 1.94
C PRO A 182 11.79 -12.03 2.44
N LEU A 183 11.22 -13.23 2.55
CA LEU A 183 9.96 -13.47 3.22
C LEU A 183 10.18 -13.54 4.74
N VAL A 184 9.45 -12.76 5.50
CA VAL A 184 9.52 -12.74 6.96
C VAL A 184 8.13 -12.86 7.56
N SER A 185 8.02 -13.45 8.75
CA SER A 185 6.76 -13.54 9.48
C SER A 185 6.45 -12.28 10.30
N SER A 186 7.46 -11.44 10.55
CA SER A 186 7.34 -10.19 11.31
C SER A 186 8.52 -9.27 11.01
N VAL A 187 8.30 -7.97 11.02
CA VAL A 187 9.36 -6.94 10.94
C VAL A 187 10.15 -6.79 12.26
N GLY A 188 9.85 -7.59 13.28
CA GLY A 188 10.63 -7.68 14.51
C GLY A 188 10.26 -6.68 15.60
N TYR A 189 9.17 -5.90 15.44
CA TYR A 189 8.65 -5.00 16.47
C TYR A 189 7.13 -4.85 16.38
N GLU A 190 6.50 -4.50 17.50
CA GLU A 190 5.06 -4.27 17.55
C GLU A 190 4.66 -3.00 16.77
N THR A 191 3.53 -3.09 16.06
CA THR A 191 2.95 -2.00 15.28
C THR A 191 1.48 -1.75 15.70
N PRO A 192 1.22 -1.33 16.95
CA PRO A 192 -0.15 -1.13 17.43
C PRO A 192 -0.86 -0.06 16.60
N GLY A 193 -2.12 -0.31 16.24
CA GLY A 193 -2.89 0.60 15.37
C GLY A 193 -2.49 0.56 13.90
N SER A 194 -1.68 -0.42 13.45
CA SER A 194 -1.29 -0.54 12.05
C SER A 194 -2.42 -1.08 11.17
N PHE A 195 -2.29 -0.87 9.88
CA PHE A 195 -3.16 -1.45 8.86
C PHE A 195 -3.17 -2.99 8.95
N GLY A 196 -1.99 -3.60 9.06
CA GLY A 196 -1.87 -5.06 9.20
C GLY A 196 -2.55 -5.60 10.46
N SER A 197 -2.42 -4.91 11.61
CA SER A 197 -3.13 -5.28 12.85
C SER A 197 -4.66 -5.22 12.66
N TRP A 198 -5.16 -4.17 12.01
CA TRP A 198 -6.58 -4.04 11.73
C TRP A 198 -7.09 -5.10 10.74
N CYS A 199 -6.33 -5.42 9.69
CA CYS A 199 -6.67 -6.52 8.78
C CYS A 199 -6.71 -7.86 9.51
N ALA A 200 -5.79 -8.12 10.44
CA ALA A 200 -5.78 -9.34 11.25
C ALA A 200 -7.05 -9.46 12.12
N ASP A 201 -7.51 -8.37 12.75
CA ASP A 201 -8.76 -8.33 13.50
C ASP A 201 -9.98 -8.67 12.64
N LEU A 202 -9.94 -8.32 11.35
CA LEU A 202 -10.99 -8.65 10.36
C LEU A 202 -10.82 -10.04 9.73
N SER A 203 -9.78 -10.78 10.06
CA SER A 203 -9.40 -12.02 9.36
C SER A 203 -9.19 -11.79 7.85
N LEU A 204 -8.79 -10.59 7.44
CA LEU A 204 -8.47 -10.22 6.07
C LEU A 204 -6.99 -10.51 5.81
N PRO A 205 -6.63 -11.45 4.92
CA PRO A 205 -5.24 -11.70 4.55
C PRO A 205 -4.56 -10.41 4.09
N SER A 206 -3.46 -10.03 4.74
CA SER A 206 -2.70 -8.83 4.41
C SER A 206 -1.21 -9.12 4.41
N ILE A 207 -0.52 -8.58 3.41
CA ILE A 207 0.92 -8.69 3.23
C ILE A 207 1.48 -7.28 3.20
N THR A 208 2.55 -7.02 3.94
CA THR A 208 3.32 -5.78 3.85
C THR A 208 4.55 -6.04 2.97
N ALA A 209 4.63 -5.33 1.85
CA ALA A 209 5.78 -5.38 0.95
C ALA A 209 6.62 -4.13 1.18
N GLU A 210 7.76 -4.30 1.80
CA GLU A 210 8.72 -3.25 2.13
C GLU A 210 9.80 -3.16 1.06
N LEU A 211 9.76 -2.14 0.22
CA LEU A 211 10.83 -1.89 -0.74
C LEU A 211 12.10 -1.39 -0.02
N PRO A 212 13.29 -1.60 -0.58
CA PRO A 212 14.51 -1.03 -0.02
C PRO A 212 14.53 0.51 -0.16
N ALA A 213 15.40 1.16 0.62
CA ALA A 213 15.66 2.60 0.55
C ALA A 213 16.39 2.98 -0.74
N ILE A 214 15.67 3.04 -1.85
CA ILE A 214 16.17 3.40 -3.18
C ILE A 214 15.33 4.52 -3.79
N SER A 215 15.85 5.20 -4.82
CA SER A 215 15.07 6.23 -5.50
C SER A 215 13.86 5.62 -6.24
N ALA A 216 12.84 6.43 -6.49
CA ALA A 216 11.67 6.00 -7.26
C ALA A 216 12.04 5.52 -8.68
N ASP A 217 13.05 6.13 -9.30
CA ASP A 217 13.55 5.70 -10.62
C ASP A 217 14.20 4.31 -10.54
N ALA A 218 15.08 4.09 -9.55
CA ALA A 218 15.71 2.79 -9.35
C ALA A 218 14.67 1.71 -9.00
N ALA A 219 13.67 2.02 -8.18
CA ALA A 219 12.59 1.09 -7.86
C ALA A 219 11.77 0.76 -9.11
N SER A 220 11.45 1.77 -9.94
CA SER A 220 10.72 1.55 -11.19
C SER A 220 11.53 0.71 -12.18
N GLU A 221 12.84 0.91 -12.27
CA GLU A 221 13.70 0.07 -13.09
C GLU A 221 13.72 -1.38 -12.61
N GLN A 222 13.84 -1.58 -11.31
CA GLN A 222 14.02 -2.90 -10.70
C GLN A 222 12.71 -3.69 -10.59
N TYR A 223 11.59 -3.03 -10.22
CA TYR A 223 10.36 -3.71 -9.79
C TYR A 223 9.16 -3.54 -10.73
N LEU A 224 9.27 -2.78 -11.83
CA LEU A 224 8.14 -2.51 -12.72
C LEU A 224 7.47 -3.80 -13.24
N GLU A 225 8.24 -4.76 -13.71
CA GLU A 225 7.69 -6.01 -14.26
C GLU A 225 7.00 -6.85 -13.17
N ALA A 226 7.60 -6.95 -11.98
CA ALA A 226 7.00 -7.62 -10.84
C ALA A 226 5.67 -6.95 -10.41
N MET A 227 5.63 -5.61 -10.45
CA MET A 227 4.44 -4.85 -10.13
C MET A 227 3.33 -5.05 -11.18
N ILE A 228 3.69 -5.08 -12.49
CA ILE A 228 2.74 -5.40 -13.58
C ILE A 228 2.18 -6.82 -13.40
N GLU A 229 3.04 -7.78 -13.08
CA GLU A 229 2.62 -9.15 -12.82
C GLU A 229 1.70 -9.24 -11.59
N LEU A 230 1.95 -8.46 -10.53
CA LEU A 230 1.07 -8.39 -9.36
C LEU A 230 -0.32 -7.83 -9.72
N LEU A 231 -0.37 -6.75 -10.51
CA LEU A 231 -1.64 -6.16 -10.96
C LEU A 231 -2.49 -7.11 -11.82
N THR A 232 -1.83 -8.09 -12.43
CA THR A 232 -2.44 -9.10 -13.29
C THR A 232 -2.36 -10.51 -12.70
N TYR A 233 -1.98 -10.63 -11.43
CA TYR A 233 -1.80 -11.90 -10.73
C TYR A 233 -3.01 -12.81 -10.93
N PRO A 234 -2.82 -14.03 -11.40
CA PRO A 234 -3.94 -14.91 -11.71
C PRO A 234 -4.69 -15.30 -10.44
N LEU A 235 -6.00 -15.26 -10.56
CA LEU A 235 -6.88 -15.85 -9.57
C LEU A 235 -6.55 -17.35 -9.50
N VAL A 236 -5.95 -17.81 -8.41
CA VAL A 236 -5.72 -19.23 -8.23
C VAL A 236 -7.05 -19.83 -7.85
N SER A 237 -7.68 -20.53 -8.80
CA SER A 237 -8.78 -21.42 -8.47
C SER A 237 -8.26 -22.36 -7.37
N ARG A 238 -8.85 -22.27 -6.16
CA ARG A 238 -8.57 -23.23 -5.10
C ARG A 238 -8.82 -24.64 -5.65
N PRO A 239 -7.89 -25.59 -5.44
CA PRO A 239 -8.13 -26.97 -5.81
C PRO A 239 -9.35 -27.55 -5.10
#